data_a7fcbbf5593542db32fe3543f1cfeb29
#
_entry.id   a7fcbbf5593542db32fe3543f1cfeb29
#
_cell.length_a   1.000
_cell.length_b   1.000
_cell.length_c   1.000
_cell.angle_alpha   90.00
_cell.angle_beta   90.00
_cell.angle_gamma   90.00
#
_symmetry.space_group_name_H-M   'P 1'
#
loop_
_entity.id
_entity.type
_entity.pdbx_description
1 polymer ?
#
loop_
_entity_poly.entity_id
_entity_poly.type
_entity_poly.pdbx_seq_one_letter_code
_entity_poly.pdbx_strand_id
1 'polypeptide(L)'
;MFPSLYISHGSPMLALEPGASGPALADLAATMPKPKAIVIVSAHWESSELLVSGNPQPETWHDFGGFPRALFEVQYPAPGSPQLATEVVELLKTDGLPARIDTKRPFDHGVWVPLSLMYPQADVPVVQVSLPTRGGPALQTRVGHALASLREHGVLLIGSGSITHNLRELDWHAGPESVEPWAKAFRDWMIEKLEANDEAALHDYRQQAPNAVRNHPSDEHLLPLYFARAAGGEFSVVHQGFTMGALGMDIYRFG
;
A
#
# COMPACT_ATOMS: atom_id res chain seq x y z
N MET A 1 -6.33 -10.12 16.94
CA MET A 1 -5.20 -9.59 16.12
C MET A 1 -5.75 -9.10 14.79
N PHE A 2 -5.29 -7.94 14.29
CA PHE A 2 -5.66 -7.48 12.95
C PHE A 2 -4.93 -8.26 11.87
N PRO A 3 -5.48 -8.42 10.64
CA PRO A 3 -4.70 -8.80 9.47
C PRO A 3 -3.72 -7.67 9.10
N SER A 4 -2.79 -7.93 8.20
CA SER A 4 -2.20 -6.87 7.39
C SER A 4 -2.81 -6.87 5.99
N LEU A 5 -2.79 -5.73 5.32
CA LEU A 5 -3.43 -5.56 4.02
C LEU A 5 -2.42 -5.05 2.99
N TYR A 6 -2.56 -5.54 1.76
CA TYR A 6 -2.00 -4.89 0.59
C TYR A 6 -3.12 -4.34 -0.26
N ILE A 7 -3.00 -3.08 -0.66
CA ILE A 7 -4.02 -2.37 -1.43
C ILE A 7 -3.39 -1.76 -2.66
N SER A 8 -3.89 -2.14 -3.83
CA SER A 8 -3.62 -1.39 -5.06
C SER A 8 -4.47 -0.11 -5.03
N HIS A 9 -3.83 1.04 -4.73
CA HIS A 9 -4.55 2.31 -4.55
C HIS A 9 -5.01 2.97 -5.86
N GLY A 10 -4.48 2.48 -7.00
CA GLY A 10 -4.89 2.93 -8.31
C GLY A 10 -4.59 4.41 -8.61
N SER A 11 -5.40 5.01 -9.50
CA SER A 11 -5.34 6.43 -9.78
C SER A 11 -5.97 7.25 -8.64
N PRO A 12 -5.52 8.50 -8.40
CA PRO A 12 -6.20 9.43 -7.49
C PRO A 12 -7.71 9.60 -7.75
N MET A 13 -8.16 9.39 -8.99
CA MET A 13 -9.58 9.41 -9.36
C MET A 13 -10.43 8.38 -8.61
N LEU A 14 -9.83 7.34 -8.05
CA LEU A 14 -10.54 6.36 -7.22
C LEU A 14 -11.32 7.02 -6.06
N ALA A 15 -10.87 8.17 -5.57
CA ALA A 15 -11.57 8.93 -4.54
C ALA A 15 -12.93 9.49 -5.01
N LEU A 16 -13.09 9.77 -6.31
CA LEU A 16 -14.33 10.31 -6.90
C LEU A 16 -15.09 9.24 -7.69
N GLU A 17 -14.37 8.31 -8.29
CA GLU A 17 -14.88 7.25 -9.14
C GLU A 17 -14.39 5.88 -8.60
N PRO A 18 -14.97 5.42 -7.48
CA PRO A 18 -14.44 4.28 -6.72
C PRO A 18 -14.55 2.92 -7.44
N GLY A 19 -15.34 2.83 -8.54
CA GLY A 19 -15.48 1.61 -9.31
C GLY A 19 -15.83 0.40 -8.45
N ALA A 20 -15.31 -0.79 -8.83
CA ALA A 20 -15.49 -2.01 -8.04
C ALA A 20 -14.59 -2.07 -6.79
N SER A 21 -13.46 -1.38 -6.80
CA SER A 21 -12.50 -1.39 -5.69
C SER A 21 -13.03 -0.63 -4.47
N GLY A 22 -13.83 0.43 -4.67
CA GLY A 22 -14.40 1.20 -3.56
C GLY A 22 -15.29 0.38 -2.63
N PRO A 23 -16.36 -0.26 -3.13
CA PRO A 23 -17.14 -1.19 -2.32
C PRO A 23 -16.29 -2.29 -1.67
N ALA A 24 -15.33 -2.88 -2.38
CA ALA A 24 -14.47 -3.91 -1.82
C ALA A 24 -13.64 -3.41 -0.63
N LEU A 25 -13.13 -2.17 -0.68
CA LEU A 25 -12.41 -1.53 0.44
C LEU A 25 -13.33 -1.23 1.62
N ALA A 26 -14.53 -0.71 1.36
CA ALA A 26 -15.52 -0.41 2.40
C ALA A 26 -16.01 -1.69 3.10
N ASP A 27 -16.33 -2.73 2.32
CA ASP A 27 -16.77 -4.03 2.83
C ASP A 27 -15.64 -4.69 3.65
N LEU A 28 -14.39 -4.66 3.16
CA LEU A 28 -13.25 -5.18 3.90
C LEU A 28 -13.11 -4.46 5.26
N ALA A 29 -13.20 -3.14 5.28
CA ALA A 29 -13.14 -2.38 6.52
C ALA A 29 -14.28 -2.74 7.48
N ALA A 30 -15.50 -2.99 6.96
CA ALA A 30 -16.66 -3.37 7.75
C ALA A 30 -16.55 -4.79 8.37
N THR A 31 -15.72 -5.68 7.80
CA THR A 31 -15.47 -7.01 8.37
C THR A 31 -14.55 -7.01 9.60
N MET A 32 -13.90 -5.88 9.87
CA MET A 32 -12.93 -5.72 10.97
C MET A 32 -13.47 -4.76 12.03
N PRO A 33 -13.08 -4.92 13.30
CA PRO A 33 -13.31 -3.85 14.27
C PRO A 33 -12.56 -2.58 13.83
N LYS A 34 -13.03 -1.42 14.27
CA LYS A 34 -12.31 -0.16 14.01
C LYS A 34 -10.91 -0.21 14.63
N PRO A 35 -9.84 0.01 13.86
CA PRO A 35 -8.49 -0.01 14.40
C PRO A 35 -8.25 1.19 15.32
N LYS A 36 -7.37 1.03 16.31
CA LYS A 36 -6.92 2.14 17.17
C LYS A 36 -6.05 3.12 16.41
N ALA A 37 -5.29 2.62 15.44
CA ALA A 37 -4.44 3.38 14.53
C ALA A 37 -4.10 2.55 13.29
N ILE A 38 -3.55 3.20 12.27
CA ILE A 38 -3.07 2.57 11.03
C ILE A 38 -1.59 2.91 10.87
N VAL A 39 -0.77 1.92 10.53
CA VAL A 39 0.58 2.13 9.98
C VAL A 39 0.55 1.75 8.51
N ILE A 40 0.97 2.66 7.64
CA ILE A 40 0.90 2.49 6.19
C ILE A 40 2.23 2.77 5.51
N VAL A 41 2.64 1.87 4.62
CA VAL A 41 3.76 2.07 3.68
C VAL A 41 3.16 2.42 2.33
N SER A 42 3.42 3.64 1.84
CA SER A 42 2.95 4.11 0.53
C SER A 42 4.08 4.13 -0.50
N ALA A 43 3.78 3.70 -1.72
CA ALA A 43 4.67 3.81 -2.88
C ALA A 43 5.15 5.24 -3.15
N HIS A 44 4.40 6.25 -2.70
CA HIS A 44 4.66 7.66 -2.95
C HIS A 44 5.56 8.34 -1.90
N TRP A 45 6.11 7.59 -0.96
CA TRP A 45 7.10 8.13 -0.02
C TRP A 45 8.43 7.41 -0.12
N GLU A 46 9.12 7.60 -1.21
CA GLU A 46 10.50 7.16 -1.33
C GLU A 46 11.46 8.07 -0.55
N SER A 47 12.48 7.47 0.05
CA SER A 47 13.53 8.18 0.79
C SER A 47 14.84 7.41 0.71
N SER A 48 15.97 8.07 0.95
CA SER A 48 17.27 7.40 1.13
C SER A 48 17.41 6.68 2.47
N GLU A 49 16.54 7.02 3.43
CA GLU A 49 16.53 6.51 4.80
C GLU A 49 15.15 5.98 5.16
N LEU A 50 15.08 5.17 6.21
CA LEU A 50 13.81 4.73 6.78
C LEU A 50 13.26 5.85 7.68
N LEU A 51 12.16 6.47 7.24
CA LEU A 51 11.49 7.58 7.93
C LEU A 51 10.09 7.16 8.38
N VAL A 52 9.66 7.73 9.52
CA VAL A 52 8.33 7.49 10.09
C VAL A 52 7.65 8.84 10.31
N SER A 53 6.43 9.01 9.83
CA SER A 53 5.72 10.28 9.98
C SER A 53 5.27 10.51 11.43
N GLY A 54 5.75 11.59 12.02
CA GLY A 54 5.40 12.05 13.39
C GLY A 54 4.61 13.34 13.42
N ASN A 55 4.07 13.78 12.28
CA ASN A 55 3.20 14.96 12.21
C ASN A 55 1.88 14.65 12.92
N PRO A 56 1.43 15.42 13.92
CA PRO A 56 0.17 15.18 14.62
C PRO A 56 -1.07 15.53 13.79
N GLN A 57 -0.93 16.40 12.77
CA GLN A 57 -2.01 16.86 11.90
C GLN A 57 -1.50 16.93 10.45
N PRO A 58 -1.30 15.78 9.79
CA PRO A 58 -0.83 15.75 8.40
C PRO A 58 -1.89 16.34 7.47
N GLU A 59 -1.44 17.18 6.54
CA GLU A 59 -2.30 17.70 5.49
C GLU A 59 -2.56 16.64 4.42
N THR A 60 -3.70 16.74 3.72
CA THR A 60 -3.97 15.98 2.51
C THR A 60 -3.11 16.53 1.39
N TRP A 61 -2.18 15.75 0.89
CA TRP A 61 -1.29 16.17 -0.19
C TRP A 61 -1.78 15.65 -1.54
N HIS A 62 -2.06 16.57 -2.43
CA HIS A 62 -2.39 16.27 -3.83
C HIS A 62 -1.09 16.23 -4.63
N ASP A 63 -0.35 15.12 -4.49
CA ASP A 63 0.96 14.87 -5.09
C ASP A 63 0.87 14.48 -6.58
N PHE A 64 -0.13 14.99 -7.28
CA PHE A 64 -0.44 14.71 -8.67
C PHE A 64 -0.89 15.97 -9.40
N GLY A 65 -0.99 15.89 -10.74
CA GLY A 65 -1.48 16.97 -11.60
C GLY A 65 -2.30 16.46 -12.77
N GLY A 66 -2.99 17.36 -13.47
CA GLY A 66 -3.75 16.99 -14.68
C GLY A 66 -5.14 16.38 -14.43
N PHE A 67 -5.62 16.40 -13.20
CA PHE A 67 -6.93 15.87 -12.82
C PHE A 67 -8.02 16.95 -12.69
N PRO A 68 -9.31 16.58 -12.67
CA PRO A 68 -10.41 17.50 -12.45
C PRO A 68 -10.30 18.28 -11.13
N ARG A 69 -10.75 19.53 -11.12
CA ARG A 69 -10.69 20.41 -9.93
C ARG A 69 -11.31 19.77 -8.68
N ALA A 70 -12.41 19.06 -8.83
CA ALA A 70 -13.11 18.39 -7.71
C ALA A 70 -12.19 17.46 -6.91
N LEU A 71 -11.19 16.84 -7.54
CA LEU A 71 -10.25 15.96 -6.85
C LEU A 71 -9.31 16.73 -5.91
N PHE A 72 -8.93 17.97 -6.27
CA PHE A 72 -8.11 18.84 -5.42
C PHE A 72 -8.90 19.46 -4.24
N GLU A 73 -10.21 19.31 -4.23
CA GLU A 73 -11.09 19.76 -3.14
C GLU A 73 -11.33 18.65 -2.10
N VAL A 74 -10.97 17.39 -2.42
CA VAL A 74 -11.06 16.27 -1.48
C VAL A 74 -10.07 16.46 -0.34
N GLN A 75 -10.55 16.30 0.90
CA GLN A 75 -9.73 16.37 2.11
C GLN A 75 -9.92 15.09 2.93
N TYR A 76 -8.84 14.60 3.50
CA TYR A 76 -8.83 13.48 4.44
C TYR A 76 -8.09 13.88 5.72
N PRO A 77 -8.74 14.62 6.65
CA PRO A 77 -8.11 15.23 7.81
C PRO A 77 -7.91 14.25 8.98
N ALA A 78 -7.47 13.02 8.68
CA ALA A 78 -7.16 12.08 9.75
C ALA A 78 -5.99 12.57 10.59
N PRO A 79 -6.02 12.38 11.94
CA PRO A 79 -4.90 12.75 12.78
C PRO A 79 -3.69 11.82 12.53
N GLY A 80 -2.49 12.34 12.77
CA GLY A 80 -1.31 11.52 12.97
C GLY A 80 -1.18 11.04 14.42
N SER A 81 -0.16 10.22 14.69
CA SER A 81 0.14 9.74 16.04
C SER A 81 1.63 9.81 16.33
N PRO A 82 2.15 10.92 16.87
CA PRO A 82 3.56 11.03 17.28
C PRO A 82 4.00 9.95 18.27
N GLN A 83 3.09 9.53 19.16
CA GLN A 83 3.36 8.44 20.10
C GLN A 83 3.58 7.11 19.36
N LEU A 84 2.69 6.73 18.46
CA LEU A 84 2.86 5.51 17.66
C LEU A 84 4.08 5.61 16.74
N ALA A 85 4.36 6.79 16.19
CA ALA A 85 5.57 7.01 15.38
C ALA A 85 6.85 6.71 16.17
N THR A 86 6.90 7.11 17.44
CA THR A 86 8.01 6.79 18.34
C THR A 86 8.12 5.29 18.58
N GLU A 87 7.01 4.61 18.86
CA GLU A 87 6.95 3.15 19.03
C GLU A 87 7.44 2.40 17.77
N VAL A 88 6.96 2.81 16.58
CA VAL A 88 7.40 2.26 15.30
C VAL A 88 8.92 2.41 15.12
N VAL A 89 9.47 3.59 15.40
CA VAL A 89 10.92 3.83 15.30
C VAL A 89 11.69 2.92 16.24
N GLU A 90 11.25 2.73 17.48
CA GLU A 90 11.94 1.86 18.45
C GLU A 90 11.86 0.39 18.06
N LEU A 91 10.73 -0.10 17.53
CA LEU A 91 10.60 -1.45 17.00
C LEU A 91 11.57 -1.68 15.82
N LEU A 92 11.63 -0.75 14.88
CA LEU A 92 12.56 -0.82 13.75
C LEU A 92 14.01 -0.85 14.19
N LYS A 93 14.40 0.02 15.13
CA LYS A 93 15.78 0.04 15.68
C LYS A 93 16.12 -1.25 16.42
N THR A 94 15.19 -1.83 17.15
CA THR A 94 15.39 -3.11 17.86
C THR A 94 15.71 -4.24 16.88
N ASP A 95 15.13 -4.20 15.67
CA ASP A 95 15.42 -5.13 14.58
C ASP A 95 16.68 -4.74 13.74
N GLY A 96 17.44 -3.76 14.21
CA GLY A 96 18.64 -3.30 13.51
C GLY A 96 18.33 -2.50 12.22
N LEU A 97 17.16 -1.88 12.14
CA LEU A 97 16.73 -1.00 11.06
C LEU A 97 16.76 0.45 11.56
N PRO A 98 17.81 1.24 11.25
CA PRO A 98 17.89 2.62 11.70
C PRO A 98 16.77 3.44 11.05
N ALA A 99 15.90 4.01 11.89
CA ALA A 99 14.78 4.82 11.47
C ALA A 99 14.75 6.16 12.23
N ARG A 100 14.15 7.18 11.61
CA ARG A 100 13.99 8.52 12.18
C ARG A 100 12.57 9.04 11.96
N ILE A 101 12.14 9.97 12.83
CA ILE A 101 10.85 10.64 12.70
C ILE A 101 10.97 11.83 11.73
N ASP A 102 10.01 11.91 10.79
CA ASP A 102 9.71 13.10 9.99
C ASP A 102 8.45 13.77 10.55
N THR A 103 8.59 14.96 11.11
CA THR A 103 7.49 15.70 11.74
C THR A 103 6.66 16.55 10.77
N LYS A 104 6.94 16.49 9.46
CA LYS A 104 6.32 17.35 8.44
C LYS A 104 5.59 16.58 7.33
N ARG A 105 5.86 15.29 7.19
CA ARG A 105 5.29 14.49 6.09
C ARG A 105 3.76 14.63 6.04
N PRO A 106 3.17 15.08 4.91
CA PRO A 106 1.73 15.05 4.67
C PRO A 106 1.29 13.67 4.18
N PHE A 107 -0.01 13.43 4.05
CA PHE A 107 -0.56 12.21 3.45
C PHE A 107 -0.61 12.33 1.94
N ASP A 108 0.18 11.53 1.22
CA ASP A 108 0.10 11.37 -0.23
C ASP A 108 -1.15 10.58 -0.65
N HIS A 109 -1.47 10.55 -1.95
CA HIS A 109 -2.70 9.91 -2.42
C HIS A 109 -2.72 8.39 -2.22
N GLY A 110 -1.57 7.73 -2.16
CA GLY A 110 -1.50 6.31 -1.78
C GLY A 110 -1.95 6.05 -0.34
N VAL A 111 -2.01 7.08 0.50
CA VAL A 111 -2.56 7.02 1.86
C VAL A 111 -4.02 7.44 1.88
N TRP A 112 -4.30 8.69 1.48
CA TRP A 112 -5.61 9.25 1.74
C TRP A 112 -6.72 8.69 0.82
N VAL A 113 -6.41 8.27 -0.42
CA VAL A 113 -7.42 7.71 -1.32
C VAL A 113 -8.00 6.41 -0.77
N PRO A 114 -7.23 5.34 -0.51
CA PRO A 114 -7.81 4.10 0.01
C PRO A 114 -8.43 4.29 1.40
N LEU A 115 -7.82 5.12 2.26
CA LEU A 115 -8.36 5.33 3.60
C LEU A 115 -9.66 6.14 3.60
N SER A 116 -9.88 7.04 2.65
CA SER A 116 -11.17 7.75 2.51
C SER A 116 -12.33 6.81 2.16
N LEU A 117 -12.04 5.69 1.49
CA LEU A 117 -13.02 4.66 1.14
C LEU A 117 -13.23 3.65 2.29
N MET A 118 -12.17 3.33 3.04
CA MET A 118 -12.23 2.40 4.16
C MET A 118 -12.77 3.04 5.44
N TYR A 119 -12.33 4.25 5.75
CA TYR A 119 -12.62 4.99 6.98
C TYR A 119 -12.98 6.45 6.67
N PRO A 120 -14.15 6.69 6.04
CA PRO A 120 -14.53 8.03 5.54
C PRO A 120 -14.70 9.08 6.64
N GLN A 121 -14.81 8.67 7.90
CA GLN A 121 -14.89 9.61 9.02
C GLN A 121 -13.54 10.28 9.35
N ALA A 122 -12.44 9.79 8.78
CA ALA A 122 -11.07 10.30 9.00
C ALA A 122 -10.69 10.45 10.50
N ASP A 123 -11.17 9.53 11.34
CA ASP A 123 -11.04 9.60 12.80
C ASP A 123 -10.14 8.48 13.38
N VAL A 124 -9.43 7.75 12.50
CA VAL A 124 -8.41 6.78 12.86
C VAL A 124 -7.04 7.42 12.68
N PRO A 125 -6.17 7.47 13.72
CA PRO A 125 -4.83 8.00 13.57
C PRO A 125 -3.98 7.22 12.58
N VAL A 126 -3.18 7.91 11.74
CA VAL A 126 -2.36 7.30 10.69
C VAL A 126 -0.90 7.70 10.84
N VAL A 127 -0.02 6.69 10.74
CA VAL A 127 1.44 6.85 10.68
C VAL A 127 1.93 6.24 9.38
N GLN A 128 2.66 7.00 8.58
CA GLN A 128 3.34 6.50 7.39
C GLN A 128 4.76 6.03 7.71
N VAL A 129 5.21 5.02 6.97
CA VAL A 129 6.62 4.58 6.93
C VAL A 129 7.10 4.69 5.49
N SER A 130 8.26 5.29 5.28
CA SER A 130 8.83 5.49 3.95
C SER A 130 9.34 4.20 3.32
N LEU A 131 9.49 4.21 2.00
CA LEU A 131 10.21 3.21 1.22
C LEU A 131 11.65 3.67 1.00
N PRO A 132 12.65 3.05 1.62
CA PRO A 132 14.03 3.31 1.25
C PRO A 132 14.28 2.92 -0.20
N THR A 133 14.92 3.82 -0.97
CA THR A 133 15.24 3.62 -2.40
C THR A 133 16.24 2.48 -2.66
N ARG A 134 16.79 1.89 -1.61
CA ARG A 134 17.70 0.74 -1.66
C ARG A 134 17.22 -0.33 -0.70
N GLY A 135 17.42 -1.59 -1.06
CA GLY A 135 17.08 -2.73 -0.21
C GLY A 135 15.97 -3.62 -0.76
N GLY A 136 15.12 -3.09 -1.66
CA GLY A 136 14.13 -3.86 -2.40
C GLY A 136 13.19 -4.71 -1.53
N PRO A 137 12.71 -5.86 -2.05
CA PRO A 137 11.80 -6.77 -1.36
C PRO A 137 12.29 -7.22 0.01
N ALA A 138 13.57 -7.59 0.13
CA ALA A 138 14.13 -8.11 1.37
C ALA A 138 14.10 -7.10 2.53
N LEU A 139 14.33 -5.81 2.24
CA LEU A 139 14.23 -4.77 3.26
C LEU A 139 12.77 -4.57 3.70
N GLN A 140 11.84 -4.55 2.76
CA GLN A 140 10.41 -4.39 3.09
C GLN A 140 9.86 -5.58 3.89
N THR A 141 10.34 -6.79 3.60
CA THR A 141 10.05 -7.98 4.41
C THR A 141 10.54 -7.80 5.85
N ARG A 142 11.77 -7.31 6.05
CA ARG A 142 12.30 -7.02 7.40
C ARG A 142 11.49 -5.95 8.13
N VAL A 143 11.11 -4.87 7.44
CA VAL A 143 10.25 -3.81 8.01
C VAL A 143 8.91 -4.39 8.44
N GLY A 144 8.29 -5.24 7.62
CA GLY A 144 7.04 -5.92 7.95
C GLY A 144 7.15 -6.80 9.20
N HIS A 145 8.19 -7.63 9.28
CA HIS A 145 8.43 -8.48 10.46
C HIS A 145 8.65 -7.65 11.73
N ALA A 146 9.46 -6.58 11.67
CA ALA A 146 9.73 -5.71 12.81
C ALA A 146 8.48 -5.06 13.40
N LEU A 147 7.47 -4.77 12.56
CA LEU A 147 6.24 -4.09 12.96
C LEU A 147 5.05 -5.04 13.18
N ALA A 148 5.19 -6.34 12.92
CA ALA A 148 4.09 -7.32 12.97
C ALA A 148 3.34 -7.36 14.31
N SER A 149 4.06 -7.16 15.43
CA SER A 149 3.48 -7.17 16.79
C SER A 149 2.46 -6.05 17.04
N LEU A 150 2.52 -4.95 16.31
CA LEU A 150 1.55 -3.86 16.43
C LEU A 150 0.11 -4.30 16.15
N ARG A 151 -0.07 -5.35 15.33
CA ARG A 151 -1.38 -5.93 15.01
C ARG A 151 -2.11 -6.48 16.26
N GLU A 152 -1.36 -6.99 17.23
CA GLU A 152 -1.91 -7.49 18.51
C GLU A 152 -2.42 -6.34 19.40
N HIS A 153 -1.86 -5.15 19.21
CA HIS A 153 -2.24 -3.96 19.96
C HIS A 153 -3.36 -3.13 19.33
N GLY A 154 -3.97 -3.65 18.25
CA GLY A 154 -5.11 -3.00 17.59
C GLY A 154 -4.70 -2.04 16.47
N VAL A 155 -3.47 -2.14 15.96
CA VAL A 155 -2.99 -1.35 14.81
C VAL A 155 -3.19 -2.16 13.52
N LEU A 156 -3.77 -1.52 12.51
CA LEU A 156 -3.89 -2.09 11.16
C LEU A 156 -2.65 -1.72 10.36
N LEU A 157 -1.99 -2.72 9.77
CA LEU A 157 -0.81 -2.52 8.92
C LEU A 157 -1.22 -2.61 7.45
N ILE A 158 -0.85 -1.61 6.64
CA ILE A 158 -1.22 -1.52 5.24
C ILE A 158 0.01 -1.26 4.37
N GLY A 159 0.20 -2.06 3.32
CA GLY A 159 1.04 -1.73 2.19
C GLY A 159 0.19 -1.17 1.06
N SER A 160 0.45 0.04 0.62
CA SER A 160 -0.29 0.74 -0.42
C SER A 160 0.58 0.96 -1.66
N GLY A 161 0.20 0.29 -2.76
CA GLY A 161 0.95 0.32 -4.01
C GLY A 161 0.08 -0.01 -5.22
N SER A 162 0.56 -0.86 -6.11
CA SER A 162 -0.20 -1.46 -7.20
C SER A 162 0.47 -2.76 -7.63
N ILE A 163 -0.33 -3.82 -7.83
CA ILE A 163 0.23 -5.14 -8.22
C ILE A 163 0.83 -5.13 -9.62
N THR A 164 0.38 -4.24 -10.47
CA THR A 164 0.96 -3.94 -11.80
C THR A 164 0.91 -2.43 -12.00
N HIS A 165 2.03 -1.80 -12.37
CA HIS A 165 2.15 -0.35 -12.46
C HIS A 165 3.14 0.06 -13.55
N ASN A 166 2.64 0.25 -14.79
CA ASN A 166 3.39 0.86 -15.88
C ASN A 166 2.52 1.92 -16.58
N LEU A 167 2.63 3.15 -16.15
CA LEU A 167 1.82 4.27 -16.66
C LEU A 167 2.04 4.56 -18.15
N ARG A 168 3.13 4.06 -18.73
CA ARG A 168 3.43 4.26 -20.17
C ARG A 168 2.65 3.33 -21.08
N GLU A 169 2.09 2.25 -20.52
CA GLU A 169 1.37 1.21 -21.25
C GLU A 169 -0.11 1.13 -20.85
N LEU A 170 -0.65 2.17 -20.19
CA LEU A 170 -2.07 2.24 -19.87
C LEU A 170 -2.88 2.61 -21.11
N ASP A 171 -3.97 1.89 -21.32
CA ASP A 171 -5.00 2.27 -22.29
C ASP A 171 -6.13 3.03 -21.57
N TRP A 172 -6.10 4.35 -21.69
CA TRP A 172 -7.09 5.24 -21.07
C TRP A 172 -8.52 5.08 -21.62
N HIS A 173 -8.68 4.34 -22.74
CA HIS A 173 -9.95 4.04 -23.37
C HIS A 173 -10.38 2.59 -23.17
N ALA A 174 -9.59 1.80 -22.45
CA ALA A 174 -9.91 0.40 -22.17
C ALA A 174 -11.23 0.28 -21.42
N GLY A 175 -12.07 -0.61 -21.91
CA GLY A 175 -13.30 -0.98 -21.19
C GLY A 175 -12.99 -1.70 -19.86
N PRO A 176 -13.98 -1.78 -18.95
CA PRO A 176 -13.77 -2.35 -17.62
C PRO A 176 -13.33 -3.82 -17.62
N GLU A 177 -13.64 -4.56 -18.67
CA GLU A 177 -13.25 -5.96 -18.85
C GLU A 177 -11.95 -6.14 -19.64
N SER A 178 -11.33 -5.05 -20.09
CA SER A 178 -10.08 -5.11 -20.85
C SER A 178 -8.91 -5.40 -19.93
N VAL A 179 -8.18 -6.46 -20.23
CA VAL A 179 -6.99 -6.85 -19.46
C VAL A 179 -5.86 -7.22 -20.42
N GLU A 180 -4.75 -6.54 -20.26
CA GLU A 180 -3.52 -6.84 -21.00
C GLU A 180 -2.95 -8.21 -20.57
N PRO A 181 -2.71 -9.15 -21.50
CA PRO A 181 -2.24 -10.50 -21.16
C PRO A 181 -0.93 -10.51 -20.36
N TRP A 182 -0.04 -9.56 -20.62
CA TRP A 182 1.24 -9.45 -19.92
C TRP A 182 1.08 -9.01 -18.46
N ALA A 183 0.11 -8.11 -18.17
CA ALA A 183 -0.20 -7.65 -16.83
C ALA A 183 -0.88 -8.77 -16.03
N LYS A 184 -1.83 -9.45 -16.65
CA LYS A 184 -2.50 -10.62 -16.05
C LYS A 184 -1.51 -11.74 -15.72
N ALA A 185 -0.60 -12.07 -16.63
CA ALA A 185 0.38 -13.13 -16.40
C ALA A 185 1.29 -12.83 -15.20
N PHE A 186 1.73 -11.59 -15.03
CA PHE A 186 2.51 -11.17 -13.86
C PHE A 186 1.71 -11.29 -12.57
N ARG A 187 0.49 -10.70 -12.52
CA ARG A 187 -0.38 -10.77 -11.36
C ARG A 187 -0.67 -12.22 -10.94
N ASP A 188 -1.02 -13.09 -11.89
CA ASP A 188 -1.35 -14.48 -11.61
C ASP A 188 -0.13 -15.23 -11.04
N TRP A 189 1.07 -14.97 -11.56
CA TRP A 189 2.32 -15.50 -11.02
C TRP A 189 2.56 -15.02 -9.59
N MET A 190 2.34 -13.73 -9.30
CA MET A 190 2.49 -13.19 -7.95
C MET A 190 1.53 -13.87 -6.97
N ILE A 191 0.26 -14.08 -7.36
CA ILE A 191 -0.72 -14.79 -6.55
C ILE A 191 -0.28 -16.23 -6.29
N GLU A 192 0.14 -16.97 -7.32
CA GLU A 192 0.66 -18.35 -7.17
C GLU A 192 1.79 -18.43 -6.13
N LYS A 193 2.74 -17.47 -6.18
CA LYS A 193 3.87 -17.46 -5.24
C LYS A 193 3.48 -17.01 -3.83
N LEU A 194 2.48 -16.13 -3.69
CA LEU A 194 1.91 -15.75 -2.40
C LEU A 194 1.14 -16.93 -1.76
N GLU A 195 0.33 -17.66 -2.52
CA GLU A 195 -0.36 -18.88 -2.07
C GLU A 195 0.60 -19.98 -1.65
N ALA A 196 1.66 -20.17 -2.43
CA ALA A 196 2.72 -21.14 -2.12
C ALA A 196 3.64 -20.70 -0.97
N ASN A 197 3.52 -19.45 -0.50
CA ASN A 197 4.44 -18.82 0.46
C ASN A 197 5.91 -18.92 0.03
N ASP A 198 6.17 -18.84 -1.30
CA ASP A 198 7.50 -18.95 -1.89
C ASP A 198 8.25 -17.60 -1.81
N GLU A 199 8.82 -17.34 -0.64
CA GLU A 199 9.54 -16.08 -0.39
C GLU A 199 10.74 -15.89 -1.31
N ALA A 200 11.45 -16.95 -1.63
CA ALA A 200 12.63 -16.87 -2.49
C ALA A 200 12.27 -16.41 -3.91
N ALA A 201 11.21 -16.99 -4.49
CA ALA A 201 10.71 -16.58 -5.79
C ALA A 201 10.17 -15.14 -5.75
N LEU A 202 9.40 -14.78 -4.71
CA LEU A 202 8.87 -13.43 -4.54
C LEU A 202 10.00 -12.37 -4.44
N HIS A 203 11.07 -12.66 -3.71
CA HIS A 203 12.23 -11.72 -3.61
C HIS A 203 12.97 -11.59 -4.95
N ASP A 204 13.01 -12.65 -5.74
CA ASP A 204 13.66 -12.69 -7.06
C ASP A 204 12.66 -12.47 -8.22
N TYR A 205 11.52 -11.83 -7.95
CA TYR A 205 10.44 -11.65 -8.93
C TYR A 205 10.89 -11.03 -10.26
N ARG A 206 11.90 -10.14 -10.21
CA ARG A 206 12.37 -9.46 -11.43
C ARG A 206 13.01 -10.41 -12.44
N GLN A 207 13.53 -11.56 -12.00
CA GLN A 207 14.12 -12.60 -12.85
C GLN A 207 13.12 -13.70 -13.17
N GLN A 208 12.25 -14.04 -12.22
CA GLN A 208 11.40 -15.23 -12.32
C GLN A 208 9.98 -14.93 -12.84
N ALA A 209 9.43 -13.76 -12.49
CA ALA A 209 8.06 -13.43 -12.87
C ALA A 209 7.97 -13.04 -14.37
N PRO A 210 6.92 -13.48 -15.08
CA PRO A 210 6.71 -13.08 -16.46
C PRO A 210 6.48 -11.57 -16.55
N ASN A 211 7.14 -10.92 -17.50
CA ASN A 211 6.99 -9.48 -17.77
C ASN A 211 7.26 -8.55 -16.57
N ALA A 212 8.07 -8.97 -15.60
CA ALA A 212 8.31 -8.23 -14.35
C ALA A 212 8.74 -6.77 -14.59
N VAL A 213 9.76 -6.56 -15.43
CA VAL A 213 10.27 -5.21 -15.76
C VAL A 213 9.26 -4.39 -16.56
N ARG A 214 8.40 -5.04 -17.37
CA ARG A 214 7.33 -4.36 -18.09
C ARG A 214 6.23 -3.90 -17.13
N ASN A 215 5.87 -4.73 -16.15
CA ASN A 215 4.88 -4.37 -15.13
C ASN A 215 5.40 -3.30 -14.16
N HIS A 216 6.66 -3.44 -13.75
CA HIS A 216 7.31 -2.52 -12.83
C HIS A 216 8.63 -2.03 -13.43
N PRO A 217 8.63 -0.97 -14.27
CA PRO A 217 9.89 -0.34 -14.72
C PRO A 217 10.76 0.12 -13.53
N SER A 218 10.12 0.61 -12.48
CA SER A 218 10.63 0.82 -11.12
C SER A 218 9.74 0.07 -10.13
N ASP A 219 10.26 -0.28 -8.97
CA ASP A 219 9.61 -1.27 -8.08
C ASP A 219 8.83 -0.67 -6.89
N GLU A 220 8.80 0.65 -6.75
CA GLU A 220 8.19 1.33 -5.60
C GLU A 220 6.73 0.96 -5.37
N HIS A 221 5.94 0.70 -6.44
CA HIS A 221 4.53 0.31 -6.29
C HIS A 221 4.34 -1.16 -5.92
N LEU A 222 5.33 -2.03 -6.13
CA LEU A 222 5.25 -3.42 -5.69
C LEU A 222 5.80 -3.61 -4.26
N LEU A 223 6.78 -2.81 -3.86
CA LEU A 223 7.47 -2.98 -2.57
C LEU A 223 6.56 -3.01 -1.33
N PRO A 224 5.46 -2.23 -1.25
CA PRO A 224 4.53 -2.30 -0.11
C PRO A 224 3.89 -3.68 0.08
N LEU A 225 3.83 -4.53 -0.95
CA LEU A 225 3.34 -5.90 -0.84
C LEU A 225 4.20 -6.74 0.11
N TYR A 226 5.52 -6.60 0.02
CA TYR A 226 6.45 -7.38 0.86
C TYR A 226 6.36 -6.99 2.33
N PHE A 227 6.13 -5.69 2.59
CA PHE A 227 5.81 -5.21 3.94
C PHE A 227 4.54 -5.87 4.47
N ALA A 228 3.45 -5.79 3.72
CA ALA A 228 2.15 -6.33 4.14
C ALA A 228 2.21 -7.85 4.36
N ARG A 229 2.83 -8.59 3.42
CA ARG A 229 3.02 -10.04 3.53
C ARG A 229 3.78 -10.42 4.80
N ALA A 230 4.91 -9.77 5.05
CA ALA A 230 5.77 -10.10 6.19
C ALA A 230 5.17 -9.67 7.54
N ALA A 231 4.37 -8.62 7.56
CA ALA A 231 3.66 -8.18 8.75
C ALA A 231 2.44 -9.06 9.07
N GLY A 232 1.95 -9.84 8.10
CA GLY A 232 0.70 -10.60 8.19
C GLY A 232 0.84 -12.07 8.53
N GLY A 233 -0.11 -12.84 8.06
CA GLY A 233 -0.22 -14.29 8.23
C GLY A 233 -0.63 -14.96 6.92
N GLU A 234 -1.65 -15.79 6.96
CA GLU A 234 -2.16 -16.52 5.80
C GLU A 234 -2.67 -15.58 4.72
N PHE A 235 -2.27 -15.83 3.48
CA PHE A 235 -2.65 -15.05 2.30
C PHE A 235 -4.09 -15.34 1.87
N SER A 236 -4.82 -14.30 1.52
CA SER A 236 -6.10 -14.41 0.81
C SER A 236 -6.34 -13.22 -0.11
N VAL A 237 -7.04 -13.47 -1.21
CA VAL A 237 -7.46 -12.45 -2.15
C VAL A 237 -8.81 -11.90 -1.71
N VAL A 238 -8.90 -10.58 -1.52
CA VAL A 238 -10.15 -9.87 -1.19
C VAL A 238 -10.83 -9.36 -2.45
N HIS A 239 -10.05 -8.77 -3.36
CA HIS A 239 -10.53 -8.22 -4.61
C HIS A 239 -9.49 -8.41 -5.70
N GLN A 240 -9.95 -8.60 -6.93
CA GLN A 240 -9.12 -8.62 -8.13
C GLN A 240 -9.76 -7.76 -9.20
N GLY A 241 -8.94 -7.01 -9.92
CA GLY A 241 -9.41 -6.21 -11.02
C GLY A 241 -8.28 -5.52 -11.77
N PHE A 242 -8.61 -5.02 -12.93
CA PHE A 242 -7.75 -4.13 -13.70
C PHE A 242 -8.54 -2.88 -14.09
N THR A 243 -7.84 -1.78 -14.23
CA THR A 243 -8.35 -0.57 -14.87
C THR A 243 -7.36 -0.13 -15.92
N MET A 244 -7.83 0.60 -16.95
CA MET A 244 -6.98 1.06 -18.05
C MET A 244 -6.17 -0.07 -18.70
N GLY A 245 -6.73 -1.28 -18.76
CA GLY A 245 -6.14 -2.47 -19.37
C GLY A 245 -5.01 -3.11 -18.56
N ALA A 246 -4.21 -2.37 -17.82
CA ALA A 246 -2.98 -2.89 -17.22
C ALA A 246 -2.70 -2.43 -15.78
N LEU A 247 -3.46 -1.51 -15.22
CA LEU A 247 -3.31 -1.09 -13.82
C LEU A 247 -4.06 -2.05 -12.90
N GLY A 248 -3.34 -2.85 -12.14
CA GLY A 248 -3.92 -3.83 -11.21
C GLY A 248 -4.52 -3.16 -9.98
N MET A 249 -5.75 -3.57 -9.65
CA MET A 249 -6.55 -3.01 -8.55
C MET A 249 -6.77 -4.02 -7.43
N ASP A 250 -5.91 -4.99 -7.32
CA ASP A 250 -6.05 -6.10 -6.39
C ASP A 250 -5.91 -5.65 -4.92
N ILE A 251 -6.67 -6.30 -4.06
CA ILE A 251 -6.62 -6.12 -2.60
C ILE A 251 -6.33 -7.49 -1.98
N TYR A 252 -5.29 -7.57 -1.17
CA TYR A 252 -4.88 -8.80 -0.50
C TYR A 252 -4.92 -8.63 1.01
N ARG A 253 -5.21 -9.74 1.70
CA ARG A 253 -5.22 -9.85 3.15
C ARG A 253 -4.23 -10.92 3.58
N PHE A 254 -3.53 -10.67 4.68
CA PHE A 254 -2.59 -11.59 5.32
C PHE A 254 -2.98 -11.76 6.79
N GLY A 255 -3.63 -12.89 7.13
CA GLY A 255 -4.06 -13.24 8.50
C GLY A 255 -5.54 -13.10 8.78
#